data_c94828d28195f7878583b53c7f57342a
#
_entry.id   c94828d28195f7878583b53c7f57342a
#
_cell.length_a   1.000
_cell.length_b   1.000
_cell.length_c   1.000
_cell.angle_alpha   90.00
_cell.angle_beta   90.00
_cell.angle_gamma   90.00
#
_symmetry.space_group_name_H-M   'P 1'
#
loop_
_entity.id
_entity.type
_entity.pdbx_description
1 polymer ?
#
loop_
_entity_poly.entity_id
_entity_poly.type
_entity_poly.pdbx_seq_one_letter_code
_entity_poly.pdbx_strand_id
1 'polypeptide(L)'
;MSNQNIYATAIETLTKAFNYFNTNLCEGKLPVPMINIMSRGRKNALGWHWSEKWIKGETHIAELTICAEYIDRSIDQILETLLHEMAHHYNVINKIIDCNKYGRHNKMFKLAAEDIFGLIVNKHKYLGWAITELGPKSQKIIDDFKIANEVSDNFGFKRLETKVKYKKSYFVNVTKEDKEYIKVMCELQDCSEKEFMISLIGQLRRTNSRMAESVS
;
A
#
# COMPACT_ATOMS: atom_id res chain seq x y z
N MET A 1 -15.00 -10.16 28.49
CA MET A 1 -14.17 -9.22 27.68
C MET A 1 -15.08 -8.66 26.61
N SER A 2 -15.32 -7.34 26.59
CA SER A 2 -16.16 -6.72 25.56
C SER A 2 -15.51 -6.94 24.20
N ASN A 3 -16.31 -7.41 23.24
CA ASN A 3 -15.90 -7.61 21.83
C ASN A 3 -15.76 -6.24 21.16
N GLN A 4 -14.80 -5.44 21.65
CA GLN A 4 -14.50 -4.13 21.09
C GLN A 4 -13.94 -4.35 19.69
N ASN A 5 -14.49 -3.67 18.69
CA ASN A 5 -14.00 -3.77 17.32
C ASN A 5 -12.60 -3.13 17.23
N ILE A 6 -11.56 -3.96 17.38
CA ILE A 6 -10.16 -3.53 17.38
C ILE A 6 -9.79 -2.70 16.13
N TYR A 7 -10.38 -3.01 14.99
CA TYR A 7 -10.16 -2.25 13.76
C TYR A 7 -10.74 -0.83 13.87
N ALA A 8 -11.96 -0.70 14.38
CA ALA A 8 -12.60 0.60 14.59
C ALA A 8 -11.79 1.46 15.56
N THR A 9 -11.30 0.87 16.66
CA THR A 9 -10.44 1.55 17.65
C THR A 9 -9.14 2.03 17.01
N ALA A 10 -8.49 1.23 16.16
CA ALA A 10 -7.27 1.65 15.49
C ALA A 10 -7.53 2.79 14.50
N ILE A 11 -8.60 2.74 13.70
CA ILE A 11 -8.99 3.83 12.79
C ILE A 11 -9.34 5.10 13.57
N GLU A 12 -10.04 4.98 14.70
CA GLU A 12 -10.34 6.11 15.57
C GLU A 12 -9.07 6.76 16.11
N THR A 13 -8.12 5.95 16.60
CA THR A 13 -6.82 6.43 17.09
C THR A 13 -6.04 7.16 16.00
N LEU A 14 -5.94 6.59 14.79
CA LEU A 14 -5.27 7.23 13.66
C LEU A 14 -5.96 8.53 13.23
N THR A 15 -7.29 8.58 13.29
CA THR A 15 -8.08 9.79 12.98
C THR A 15 -7.85 10.88 14.02
N LYS A 16 -7.83 10.53 15.30
CA LYS A 16 -7.49 11.44 16.39
C LYS A 16 -6.06 11.97 16.24
N ALA A 17 -5.10 11.10 15.89
CA ALA A 17 -3.72 11.48 15.67
C ALA A 17 -3.59 12.45 14.49
N PHE A 18 -4.23 12.16 13.35
CA PHE A 18 -4.27 13.08 12.22
C PHE A 18 -4.79 14.46 12.62
N ASN A 19 -5.93 14.53 13.28
CA ASN A 19 -6.53 15.80 13.72
C ASN A 19 -5.62 16.56 14.69
N TYR A 20 -5.01 15.85 15.64
CA TYR A 20 -4.08 16.43 16.59
C TYR A 20 -2.84 17.01 15.90
N PHE A 21 -2.22 16.27 14.99
CA PHE A 21 -1.05 16.73 14.23
C PHE A 21 -1.42 17.86 13.26
N ASN A 22 -2.57 17.77 12.60
CA ASN A 22 -3.06 18.82 11.73
C ASN A 22 -3.24 20.15 12.51
N THR A 23 -3.86 20.11 13.67
CA THR A 23 -4.05 21.29 14.51
C THR A 23 -2.71 21.90 14.94
N ASN A 24 -1.79 21.09 15.42
CA ASN A 24 -0.53 21.56 16.04
C ASN A 24 0.58 21.88 15.04
N LEU A 25 0.58 21.25 13.85
CA LEU A 25 1.64 21.40 12.85
C LEU A 25 1.18 22.18 11.60
N CYS A 26 -0.10 22.15 11.28
CA CYS A 26 -0.66 22.72 10.07
C CYS A 26 -1.82 23.72 10.35
N GLU A 27 -1.98 24.17 11.60
CA GLU A 27 -3.02 25.14 12.00
C GLU A 27 -4.46 24.65 11.66
N GLY A 28 -4.68 23.33 11.61
CA GLY A 28 -5.96 22.74 11.22
C GLY A 28 -6.34 22.91 9.74
N LYS A 29 -5.41 23.31 8.88
CA LYS A 29 -5.70 23.67 7.47
C LYS A 29 -5.81 22.48 6.53
N LEU A 30 -5.41 21.28 6.94
CA LEU A 30 -5.51 20.10 6.08
C LEU A 30 -6.93 19.51 6.15
N PRO A 31 -7.62 19.33 5.00
CA PRO A 31 -8.87 18.57 4.96
C PRO A 31 -8.64 17.15 5.49
N VAL A 32 -9.60 16.64 6.27
CA VAL A 32 -9.49 15.27 6.83
C VAL A 32 -9.66 14.26 5.71
N PRO A 33 -8.66 13.39 5.45
CA PRO A 33 -8.77 12.33 4.44
C PRO A 33 -9.59 11.14 4.96
N MET A 34 -9.94 10.21 4.07
CA MET A 34 -10.39 8.88 4.46
C MET A 34 -9.18 8.10 4.98
N ILE A 35 -9.15 7.81 6.28
CA ILE A 35 -8.06 7.05 6.92
C ILE A 35 -8.42 5.57 6.94
N ASN A 36 -7.50 4.73 6.44
CA ASN A 36 -7.70 3.31 6.29
C ASN A 36 -6.49 2.49 6.78
N ILE A 37 -6.76 1.23 7.14
CA ILE A 37 -5.73 0.20 7.33
C ILE A 37 -6.00 -0.87 6.26
N MET A 38 -5.15 -0.96 5.24
CA MET A 38 -5.37 -1.86 4.11
C MET A 38 -4.12 -2.62 3.72
N SER A 39 -4.32 -3.81 3.13
CA SER A 39 -3.24 -4.55 2.49
C SER A 39 -2.98 -4.02 1.09
N ARG A 40 -1.73 -3.69 0.79
CA ARG A 40 -1.31 -3.30 -0.55
C ARG A 40 -0.78 -4.47 -1.39
N GLY A 41 -0.48 -5.60 -0.75
CA GLY A 41 0.13 -6.75 -1.42
C GLY A 41 1.56 -6.49 -1.95
N ARG A 42 2.15 -5.33 -1.66
CA ARG A 42 3.53 -4.98 -2.00
C ARG A 42 4.40 -5.03 -0.76
N LYS A 43 5.53 -5.72 -0.84
CA LYS A 43 6.56 -5.70 0.20
C LYS A 43 7.12 -4.27 0.31
N ASN A 44 7.38 -3.84 1.53
CA ASN A 44 8.08 -2.60 1.91
C ASN A 44 7.29 -1.27 1.74
N ALA A 45 5.97 -1.27 1.52
CA ALA A 45 5.17 -0.07 1.66
C ALA A 45 4.59 -0.02 3.08
N LEU A 46 4.90 1.02 3.85
CA LEU A 46 4.40 1.22 5.23
C LEU A 46 3.07 1.96 5.25
N GLY A 47 2.84 2.80 4.26
CA GLY A 47 1.63 3.57 4.04
C GLY A 47 1.55 4.08 2.60
N TRP A 48 0.50 4.80 2.26
CA TRP A 48 0.38 5.57 1.02
C TRP A 48 -0.70 6.63 1.10
N HIS A 49 -0.54 7.67 0.31
CA HIS A 49 -1.48 8.75 0.13
C HIS A 49 -2.01 8.79 -1.31
N TRP A 50 -3.32 9.09 -1.46
CA TRP A 50 -3.97 9.39 -2.73
C TRP A 50 -4.75 10.68 -2.62
N SER A 51 -4.49 11.66 -3.48
CA SER A 51 -5.11 12.99 -3.42
C SER A 51 -6.61 12.99 -3.66
N GLU A 52 -7.10 12.13 -4.55
CA GLU A 52 -8.49 12.14 -5.04
C GLU A 52 -9.00 10.72 -5.23
N LYS A 53 -9.15 9.98 -4.11
CA LYS A 53 -9.54 8.57 -4.18
C LYS A 53 -11.03 8.35 -4.00
N TRP A 54 -11.68 9.23 -3.25
CA TRP A 54 -13.09 9.15 -2.91
C TRP A 54 -13.85 10.36 -3.43
N ILE A 55 -15.14 10.19 -3.68
CA ILE A 55 -16.03 11.27 -4.10
C ILE A 55 -17.29 11.28 -3.22
N LYS A 56 -17.70 12.47 -2.79
CA LYS A 56 -18.94 12.71 -2.09
C LYS A 56 -19.64 13.92 -2.74
N GLY A 57 -20.69 13.65 -3.53
CA GLY A 57 -21.25 14.68 -4.41
C GLY A 57 -20.21 15.15 -5.44
N GLU A 58 -19.86 16.41 -5.42
CA GLU A 58 -18.83 16.99 -6.28
C GLU A 58 -17.46 17.12 -5.59
N THR A 59 -17.37 16.73 -4.30
CA THR A 59 -16.15 16.88 -3.51
C THR A 59 -15.28 15.64 -3.61
N HIS A 60 -14.03 15.82 -4.06
CA HIS A 60 -12.99 14.80 -4.02
C HIS A 60 -12.35 14.74 -2.63
N ILE A 61 -12.18 13.52 -2.11
CA ILE A 61 -11.61 13.31 -0.78
C ILE A 61 -10.35 12.46 -0.92
N ALA A 62 -9.29 12.89 -0.28
CA ALA A 62 -8.03 12.16 -0.22
C ALA A 62 -8.17 10.86 0.59
N GLU A 63 -7.29 9.90 0.33
CA GLU A 63 -7.12 8.68 1.12
C GLU A 63 -5.72 8.65 1.72
N LEU A 64 -5.66 8.36 3.01
CA LEU A 64 -4.42 8.07 3.71
C LEU A 64 -4.51 6.66 4.30
N THR A 65 -3.57 5.80 3.96
CA THR A 65 -3.63 4.40 4.37
C THR A 65 -2.36 3.98 5.09
N ILE A 66 -2.53 3.27 6.21
CA ILE A 66 -1.48 2.53 6.90
C ILE A 66 -1.51 1.08 6.41
N CYS A 67 -0.35 0.52 6.11
CA CYS A 67 -0.24 -0.84 5.58
C CYS A 67 -0.51 -1.88 6.67
N ALA A 68 -1.50 -2.73 6.46
CA ALA A 68 -1.93 -3.76 7.40
C ALA A 68 -0.85 -4.81 7.70
N GLU A 69 0.09 -5.03 6.79
CA GLU A 69 1.22 -5.96 6.97
C GLU A 69 2.21 -5.51 8.05
N TYR A 70 2.16 -4.23 8.42
CA TYR A 70 3.08 -3.63 9.39
C TYR A 70 2.36 -2.94 10.56
N ILE A 71 1.13 -3.36 10.84
CA ILE A 71 0.30 -2.76 11.89
C ILE A 71 0.72 -3.20 13.31
N ASP A 72 1.53 -4.24 13.43
CA ASP A 72 2.08 -4.75 14.69
C ASP A 72 3.37 -4.04 15.14
N ARG A 73 3.80 -3.01 14.41
CA ARG A 73 4.89 -2.12 14.84
C ARG A 73 4.50 -1.33 16.09
N SER A 74 5.47 -0.68 16.71
CA SER A 74 5.17 0.29 17.78
C SER A 74 4.27 1.41 17.25
N ILE A 75 3.47 1.99 18.17
CA ILE A 75 2.61 3.12 17.81
C ILE A 75 3.41 4.31 17.27
N ASP A 76 4.62 4.55 17.80
CA ASP A 76 5.51 5.61 17.33
C ASP A 76 5.88 5.41 15.86
N GLN A 77 6.22 4.19 15.45
CA GLN A 77 6.52 3.86 14.06
C GLN A 77 5.31 3.95 13.13
N ILE A 78 4.12 3.67 13.64
CA ILE A 78 2.87 3.83 12.88
C ILE A 78 2.54 5.31 12.72
N LEU A 79 2.70 6.11 13.77
CA LEU A 79 2.46 7.55 13.74
C LEU A 79 3.55 8.30 12.94
N GLU A 80 4.79 7.80 12.91
CA GLU A 80 5.82 8.28 11.98
C GLU A 80 5.34 8.09 10.52
N THR A 81 4.81 6.90 10.20
CA THR A 81 4.25 6.64 8.86
C THR A 81 3.07 7.58 8.58
N LEU A 82 2.21 7.84 9.57
CA LEU A 82 1.11 8.81 9.43
C LEU A 82 1.64 10.21 9.10
N LEU A 83 2.68 10.68 9.80
CA LEU A 83 3.31 11.98 9.54
C LEU A 83 3.95 12.03 8.14
N HIS A 84 4.56 10.93 7.67
CA HIS A 84 5.07 10.81 6.31
C HIS A 84 3.97 11.01 5.25
N GLU A 85 2.84 10.31 5.41
CA GLU A 85 1.71 10.45 4.49
C GLU A 85 1.02 11.80 4.62
N MET A 86 1.03 12.41 5.81
CA MET A 86 0.55 13.79 6.02
C MET A 86 1.44 14.81 5.29
N ALA A 87 2.74 14.58 5.14
CA ALA A 87 3.61 15.45 4.36
C ALA A 87 3.24 15.42 2.87
N HIS A 88 2.86 14.27 2.31
CA HIS A 88 2.29 14.19 0.97
C HIS A 88 0.97 14.94 0.88
N HIS A 89 0.09 14.75 1.85
CA HIS A 89 -1.20 15.43 1.90
C HIS A 89 -1.04 16.95 1.96
N TYR A 90 -0.14 17.44 2.81
CA TYR A 90 0.21 18.87 2.90
C TYR A 90 0.69 19.41 1.55
N ASN A 91 1.59 18.72 0.88
CA ASN A 91 2.12 19.14 -0.42
C ASN A 91 1.03 19.20 -1.48
N VAL A 92 0.16 18.20 -1.55
CA VAL A 92 -0.97 18.19 -2.49
C VAL A 92 -1.91 19.36 -2.26
N ILE A 93 -2.32 19.63 -1.01
CA ILE A 93 -3.20 20.76 -0.68
C ILE A 93 -2.57 22.10 -1.06
N ASN A 94 -1.24 22.22 -0.92
CA ASN A 94 -0.48 23.41 -1.31
C ASN A 94 -0.04 23.41 -2.79
N LYS A 95 -0.51 22.45 -3.61
CA LYS A 95 -0.19 22.31 -5.04
C LYS A 95 1.32 22.13 -5.30
N ILE A 96 2.01 21.47 -4.40
CA ILE A 96 3.44 21.19 -4.48
C ILE A 96 3.63 19.76 -4.99
N ILE A 97 4.38 19.59 -6.09
CA ILE A 97 4.73 18.27 -6.62
C ILE A 97 5.92 17.73 -5.83
N ASP A 98 5.72 16.67 -5.07
CA ASP A 98 6.69 16.08 -4.16
C ASP A 98 7.23 14.70 -4.60
N CYS A 99 6.58 14.09 -5.59
CA CYS A 99 7.01 12.85 -6.21
C CYS A 99 6.97 12.94 -7.73
N ASN A 100 7.82 12.16 -8.39
CA ASN A 100 7.68 11.95 -9.83
C ASN A 100 6.61 10.89 -10.16
N LYS A 101 6.30 10.68 -11.45
CA LYS A 101 5.31 9.71 -11.93
C LYS A 101 5.56 8.25 -11.51
N TYR A 102 6.75 7.92 -11.01
CA TYR A 102 7.11 6.60 -10.50
C TYR A 102 7.11 6.51 -8.98
N GLY A 103 6.63 7.54 -8.27
CA GLY A 103 6.59 7.60 -6.81
C GLY A 103 7.94 7.87 -6.16
N ARG A 104 8.93 8.42 -6.90
CA ARG A 104 10.23 8.80 -6.33
C ARG A 104 10.11 10.18 -5.69
N HIS A 105 10.36 10.25 -4.38
CA HIS A 105 10.28 11.49 -3.59
C HIS A 105 11.39 12.47 -3.97
N ASN A 106 11.03 13.73 -4.12
CA ASN A 106 11.94 14.81 -4.45
C ASN A 106 12.29 15.67 -3.23
N LYS A 107 12.99 16.80 -3.43
CA LYS A 107 13.38 17.70 -2.36
C LYS A 107 12.18 18.42 -1.71
N MET A 108 11.07 18.59 -2.42
CA MET A 108 9.88 19.25 -1.87
C MET A 108 9.21 18.37 -0.81
N PHE A 109 9.18 17.03 -1.03
CA PHE A 109 8.80 16.11 0.02
C PHE A 109 9.68 16.26 1.26
N LYS A 110 11.01 16.25 1.07
CA LYS A 110 11.96 16.40 2.16
C LYS A 110 11.70 17.67 2.98
N LEU A 111 11.54 18.82 2.30
CA LEU A 111 11.29 20.10 2.97
C LEU A 111 10.00 20.06 3.82
N ALA A 112 8.89 19.57 3.26
CA ALA A 112 7.65 19.45 4.03
C ALA A 112 7.79 18.51 5.23
N ALA A 113 8.41 17.34 5.03
CA ALA A 113 8.60 16.34 6.07
C ALA A 113 9.51 16.84 7.21
N GLU A 114 10.59 17.58 6.89
CA GLU A 114 11.52 18.11 7.89
C GLU A 114 10.96 19.39 8.55
N ASP A 115 10.57 20.39 7.79
CA ASP A 115 10.26 21.73 8.32
C ASP A 115 8.88 21.76 9.01
N ILE A 116 7.86 21.11 8.41
CA ILE A 116 6.50 21.10 8.94
C ILE A 116 6.32 19.98 9.97
N PHE A 117 6.66 18.74 9.60
CA PHE A 117 6.39 17.56 10.42
C PHE A 117 7.53 17.15 11.36
N GLY A 118 8.71 17.76 11.22
CA GLY A 118 9.85 17.52 12.11
C GLY A 118 10.47 16.13 11.98
N LEU A 119 10.24 15.46 10.86
CA LEU A 119 10.89 14.19 10.54
C LEU A 119 12.34 14.41 10.13
N ILE A 120 13.18 13.39 10.27
CA ILE A 120 14.51 13.33 9.68
C ILE A 120 14.37 12.56 8.37
N VAL A 121 14.85 13.14 7.25
CA VAL A 121 14.65 12.53 5.93
C VAL A 121 15.98 12.13 5.30
N ASN A 122 16.12 10.84 5.04
CA ASN A 122 17.26 10.23 4.40
C ASN A 122 16.97 9.85 2.94
N LYS A 123 18.01 9.89 2.10
CA LYS A 123 17.89 9.59 0.67
C LYS A 123 18.08 8.11 0.39
N HIS A 124 17.10 7.48 -0.24
CA HIS A 124 17.20 6.13 -0.78
C HIS A 124 17.60 6.16 -2.27
N LYS A 125 18.42 5.21 -2.71
CA LYS A 125 18.96 5.15 -4.09
C LYS A 125 17.85 5.20 -5.16
N TYR A 126 16.76 4.45 -4.96
CA TYR A 126 15.68 4.33 -5.95
C TYR A 126 14.44 5.17 -5.60
N LEU A 127 14.12 5.32 -4.32
CA LEU A 127 12.90 6.00 -3.86
C LEU A 127 13.08 7.50 -3.64
N GLY A 128 14.30 8.03 -3.74
CA GLY A 128 14.58 9.44 -3.50
C GLY A 128 14.64 9.76 -2.01
N TRP A 129 14.09 10.87 -1.59
CA TRP A 129 14.05 11.35 -0.20
C TRP A 129 12.88 10.72 0.56
N ALA A 130 12.88 9.38 0.69
CA ALA A 130 11.73 8.60 1.13
C ALA A 130 11.90 7.90 2.48
N ILE A 131 13.13 7.84 3.02
CA ILE A 131 13.36 7.20 4.32
C ILE A 131 13.17 8.26 5.39
N THR A 132 12.18 8.07 6.23
CA THR A 132 11.88 8.96 7.35
C THR A 132 12.20 8.29 8.67
N GLU A 133 12.56 9.11 9.64
CA GLU A 133 12.79 8.76 11.04
C GLU A 133 12.22 9.88 11.91
N LEU A 134 11.86 9.56 13.15
CA LEU A 134 11.40 10.58 14.08
C LEU A 134 12.56 11.50 14.48
N GLY A 135 12.34 12.80 14.28
CA GLY A 135 13.20 13.86 14.82
C GLY A 135 12.68 14.33 16.18
N PRO A 136 13.42 15.23 16.86
CA PRO A 136 13.00 15.72 18.18
C PRO A 136 11.60 16.37 18.21
N LYS A 137 11.23 17.11 17.14
CA LYS A 137 9.91 17.76 17.02
C LYS A 137 8.80 16.74 16.82
N SER A 138 8.98 15.77 15.90
CA SER A 138 7.98 14.74 15.63
C SER A 138 7.84 13.76 16.79
N GLN A 139 8.93 13.39 17.48
CA GLN A 139 8.87 12.57 18.67
C GLN A 139 8.06 13.27 19.79
N LYS A 140 8.38 14.54 20.04
CA LYS A 140 7.67 15.30 21.09
C LYS A 140 6.16 15.36 20.82
N ILE A 141 5.73 15.66 19.60
CA ILE A 141 4.29 15.77 19.30
C ILE A 141 3.57 14.42 19.37
N ILE A 142 4.25 13.33 19.06
CA ILE A 142 3.73 11.96 19.23
C ILE A 142 3.58 11.64 20.72
N ASP A 143 4.57 11.96 21.53
CA ASP A 143 4.52 11.74 22.98
C ASP A 143 3.38 12.55 23.62
N ASP A 144 3.25 13.82 23.28
CA ASP A 144 2.17 14.70 23.74
C ASP A 144 0.79 14.13 23.34
N PHE A 145 0.65 13.63 22.10
CA PHE A 145 -0.58 12.99 21.63
C PHE A 145 -0.89 11.70 22.41
N LYS A 146 0.10 10.83 22.64
CA LYS A 146 -0.07 9.57 23.36
C LYS A 146 -0.54 9.83 24.80
N ILE A 147 0.06 10.80 25.47
CA ILE A 147 -0.32 11.20 26.84
C ILE A 147 -1.75 11.75 26.87
N ALA A 148 -2.09 12.67 25.97
CA ALA A 148 -3.39 13.31 25.93
C ALA A 148 -4.55 12.35 25.58
N ASN A 149 -4.28 11.23 24.92
CA ASN A 149 -5.28 10.29 24.44
C ASN A 149 -5.15 8.89 25.05
N GLU A 150 -4.27 8.68 26.03
CA GLU A 150 -4.01 7.39 26.72
C GLU A 150 -3.73 6.24 25.73
N VAL A 151 -2.92 6.54 24.69
CA VAL A 151 -2.65 5.60 23.58
C VAL A 151 -1.61 4.56 24.02
N SER A 152 -1.93 3.29 23.82
CA SER A 152 -1.03 2.16 24.10
C SER A 152 0.18 2.13 23.15
N ASP A 153 1.26 1.43 23.53
CA ASP A 153 2.50 1.32 22.73
C ASP A 153 2.35 0.58 21.38
N ASN A 154 1.24 -0.13 21.21
CA ASN A 154 0.88 -0.80 19.96
C ASN A 154 -0.63 -1.08 19.91
N PHE A 155 -1.14 -1.45 18.75
CA PHE A 155 -2.57 -1.77 18.59
C PHE A 155 -2.96 -3.17 19.11
N GLY A 156 -2.00 -4.01 19.52
CA GLY A 156 -2.27 -5.34 20.08
C GLY A 156 -2.77 -6.38 19.08
N PHE A 157 -2.72 -6.11 17.78
CA PHE A 157 -3.08 -7.07 16.73
C PHE A 157 -2.12 -7.01 15.54
N LYS A 158 -2.10 -8.10 14.76
CA LYS A 158 -1.30 -8.20 13.54
C LYS A 158 -2.07 -8.91 12.44
N ARG A 159 -1.71 -8.61 11.20
CA ARG A 159 -2.20 -9.35 10.06
C ARG A 159 -1.42 -10.66 9.93
N LEU A 160 -2.13 -11.79 9.85
CA LEU A 160 -1.48 -13.06 9.54
C LEU A 160 -1.13 -13.10 8.04
N GLU A 161 0.11 -13.47 7.73
CA GLU A 161 0.49 -13.78 6.35
C GLU A 161 -0.30 -14.99 5.88
N THR A 162 -1.24 -14.79 4.98
CA THR A 162 -1.80 -15.91 4.21
C THR A 162 -0.70 -16.38 3.25
N LYS A 163 -0.10 -17.51 3.54
CA LYS A 163 0.74 -18.24 2.56
C LYS A 163 -0.17 -18.74 1.43
N VAL A 164 -0.66 -17.82 0.61
CA VAL A 164 -1.29 -18.20 -0.65
C VAL A 164 -0.16 -18.76 -1.49
N LYS A 165 -0.14 -20.06 -1.66
CA LYS A 165 0.68 -20.71 -2.68
C LYS A 165 0.13 -20.25 -4.01
N TYR A 166 0.59 -19.10 -4.50
CA TYR A 166 0.33 -18.72 -5.87
C TYR A 166 0.94 -19.81 -6.75
N LYS A 167 0.09 -20.62 -7.39
CA LYS A 167 0.54 -21.40 -8.53
C LYS A 167 1.11 -20.37 -9.50
N LYS A 168 2.39 -20.48 -9.83
CA LYS A 168 3.01 -19.63 -10.83
C LYS A 168 2.15 -19.73 -12.09
N SER A 169 1.41 -18.66 -12.40
CA SER A 169 0.72 -18.55 -13.69
C SER A 169 1.73 -17.99 -14.68
N TYR A 170 1.88 -18.66 -15.77
CA TYR A 170 2.68 -18.19 -16.89
C TYR A 170 1.72 -17.56 -17.91
N PHE A 171 1.96 -16.30 -18.26
CA PHE A 171 1.25 -15.66 -19.36
C PHE A 171 2.00 -15.97 -20.65
N VAL A 172 1.33 -16.60 -21.58
CA VAL A 172 1.83 -16.80 -22.95
C VAL A 172 1.19 -15.77 -23.84
N ASN A 173 2.01 -14.95 -24.49
CA ASN A 173 1.50 -14.07 -25.54
C ASN A 173 1.18 -14.91 -26.77
N VAL A 174 -0.09 -14.95 -27.13
CA VAL A 174 -0.57 -15.61 -28.35
C VAL A 174 -0.89 -14.56 -29.40
N THR A 175 -0.60 -14.84 -30.66
CA THR A 175 -0.95 -13.98 -31.78
C THR A 175 -2.47 -13.91 -31.97
N LYS A 176 -2.94 -13.01 -32.82
CA LYS A 176 -4.36 -12.93 -33.14
C LYS A 176 -4.83 -14.21 -33.86
N GLU A 177 -3.98 -14.76 -34.72
CA GLU A 177 -4.23 -16.01 -35.46
C GLU A 177 -4.30 -17.22 -34.51
N ASP A 178 -3.42 -17.30 -33.54
CA ASP A 178 -3.46 -18.36 -32.50
C ASP A 178 -4.77 -18.28 -31.69
N LYS A 179 -5.27 -17.09 -31.38
CA LYS A 179 -6.55 -16.93 -30.67
C LYS A 179 -7.74 -17.42 -31.49
N GLU A 180 -7.79 -17.10 -32.76
CA GLU A 180 -8.81 -17.58 -33.67
C GLU A 180 -8.77 -19.11 -33.78
N TYR A 181 -7.59 -19.70 -33.91
CA TYR A 181 -7.39 -21.15 -33.97
C TYR A 181 -7.86 -21.82 -32.65
N ILE A 182 -7.48 -21.28 -31.48
CA ILE A 182 -7.91 -21.81 -30.18
C ILE A 182 -9.43 -21.77 -30.09
N LYS A 183 -10.08 -20.68 -30.51
CA LYS A 183 -11.53 -20.53 -30.47
C LYS A 183 -12.23 -21.60 -31.30
N VAL A 184 -11.80 -21.80 -32.56
CA VAL A 184 -12.31 -22.83 -33.45
C VAL A 184 -12.15 -24.23 -32.84
N MET A 185 -10.99 -24.53 -32.26
CA MET A 185 -10.72 -25.82 -31.64
C MET A 185 -11.56 -26.05 -30.39
N CYS A 186 -11.83 -25.00 -29.60
CA CYS A 186 -12.73 -25.09 -28.46
C CYS A 186 -14.18 -25.38 -28.88
N GLU A 187 -14.66 -24.75 -29.93
CA GLU A 187 -15.99 -25.02 -30.50
C GLU A 187 -16.09 -26.48 -31.02
N LEU A 188 -15.07 -26.97 -31.74
CA LEU A 188 -15.05 -28.33 -32.24
C LEU A 188 -14.97 -29.41 -31.15
N GLN A 189 -14.38 -29.12 -30.00
CA GLN A 189 -14.18 -30.05 -28.89
C GLN A 189 -15.18 -29.85 -27.74
N ASP A 190 -16.10 -28.91 -27.88
CA ASP A 190 -17.08 -28.51 -26.85
C ASP A 190 -16.43 -28.27 -25.49
N CYS A 191 -15.34 -27.51 -25.48
CA CYS A 191 -14.56 -27.20 -24.28
C CYS A 191 -14.22 -25.70 -24.15
N SER A 192 -13.93 -25.26 -22.93
CA SER A 192 -13.42 -23.90 -22.71
C SER A 192 -11.96 -23.73 -23.16
N GLU A 193 -11.54 -22.52 -23.49
CA GLU A 193 -10.15 -22.19 -23.83
C GLU A 193 -9.15 -22.69 -22.75
N LYS A 194 -9.54 -22.59 -21.50
CA LYS A 194 -8.72 -23.09 -20.37
C LYS A 194 -8.54 -24.60 -20.41
N GLU A 195 -9.61 -25.36 -20.68
CA GLU A 195 -9.56 -26.82 -20.77
C GLU A 195 -8.77 -27.26 -21.98
N PHE A 196 -8.97 -26.59 -23.12
CA PHE A 196 -8.17 -26.84 -24.34
C PHE A 196 -6.67 -26.63 -24.07
N MET A 197 -6.28 -25.51 -23.48
CA MET A 197 -4.88 -25.21 -23.15
C MET A 197 -4.27 -26.20 -22.17
N ILE A 198 -5.03 -26.65 -21.16
CA ILE A 198 -4.58 -27.69 -20.21
C ILE A 198 -4.33 -29.01 -20.94
N SER A 199 -5.24 -29.41 -21.85
CA SER A 199 -5.10 -30.62 -22.67
C SER A 199 -3.88 -30.56 -23.57
N LEU A 200 -3.67 -29.44 -24.25
CA LEU A 200 -2.51 -29.22 -25.13
C LEU A 200 -1.17 -29.31 -24.38
N ILE A 201 -1.07 -28.66 -23.22
CA ILE A 201 0.11 -28.75 -22.36
C ILE A 201 0.36 -30.20 -21.90
N GLY A 202 -0.72 -30.91 -21.57
CA GLY A 202 -0.64 -32.34 -21.19
C GLY A 202 -0.13 -33.22 -22.34
N GLN A 203 -0.53 -32.95 -23.56
CA GLN A 203 -0.04 -33.64 -24.76
C GLN A 203 1.45 -33.38 -25.01
N LEU A 204 1.85 -32.11 -24.96
CA LEU A 204 3.26 -31.70 -25.15
C LEU A 204 4.19 -32.34 -24.09
N ARG A 205 3.76 -32.43 -22.84
CA ARG A 205 4.54 -33.12 -21.77
C ARG A 205 4.74 -34.59 -22.07
N ARG A 206 3.69 -35.31 -22.53
CA ARG A 206 3.77 -36.71 -22.88
C ARG A 206 4.70 -36.97 -24.07
N THR A 207 4.65 -36.09 -25.07
CA THR A 207 5.53 -36.17 -26.25
C THR A 207 7.00 -36.00 -25.84
N ASN A 208 7.31 -35.00 -25.03
CA ASN A 208 8.66 -34.73 -24.54
C ASN A 208 9.21 -35.87 -23.66
N SER A 209 8.39 -36.49 -22.81
CA SER A 209 8.80 -37.65 -22.02
C SER A 209 9.15 -38.84 -22.89
N ARG A 210 8.38 -39.14 -23.94
CA ARG A 210 8.67 -40.22 -24.90
C ARG A 210 9.94 -39.95 -25.73
N MET A 211 10.23 -38.70 -26.09
CA MET A 211 11.47 -38.33 -26.77
C MET A 211 12.69 -38.51 -25.85
N ALA A 212 12.58 -38.22 -24.57
CA ALA A 212 13.66 -38.40 -23.59
C ALA A 212 13.97 -39.88 -23.35
N GLU A 213 12.96 -40.77 -23.34
CA GLU A 213 13.14 -42.23 -23.20
C GLU A 213 13.69 -42.90 -24.48
N SER A 214 13.53 -42.28 -25.65
CA SER A 214 14.06 -42.83 -26.93
C SER A 214 15.52 -42.47 -27.21
N VAL A 215 16.13 -41.60 -26.38
CA VAL A 215 17.53 -41.13 -26.51
C VAL A 215 18.43 -41.75 -25.39
N SER A 216 17.84 -42.47 -24.48
CA SER A 216 18.54 -43.25 -23.44
C SER A 216 18.67 -44.70 -23.84
#